data_915750dae76f5375d463762970e12457
#
_entry.id   915750dae76f5375d463762970e12457
#
_cell.length_a   1.000
_cell.length_b   1.000
_cell.length_c   1.000
_cell.angle_alpha   90.00
_cell.angle_beta   90.00
_cell.angle_gamma   90.00
#
_symmetry.space_group_name_H-M   'P 1'
#
loop_
_entity.id
_entity.type
_entity.pdbx_description
1 polymer ?
#
loop_
_entity_poly.entity_id
_entity_poly.type
_entity_poly.pdbx_seq_one_letter_code
_entity_poly.pdbx_strand_id
1 'polypeptide(L)'
;MTNETELGNHRIEQMTQCLEKELSPISISITDDSHLHAGHAGARSGKGHFSLDIISEQFKGISSIKRHQLVYKALTEMMESDIHALSIKATPPS
;
A
#
# COMPACT_ATOMS: atom_id res chain seq x y z
N MET A 1 -23.61 -8.09 2.65
CA MET A 1 -22.78 -8.10 1.44
C MET A 1 -21.82 -6.92 1.45
N THR A 2 -20.54 -7.19 1.26
CA THR A 2 -19.50 -6.15 1.30
C THR A 2 -19.51 -5.34 0.01
N ASN A 3 -19.60 -4.01 0.08
CA ASN A 3 -19.49 -3.15 -1.09
C ASN A 3 -18.03 -2.76 -1.34
N GLU A 4 -17.76 -2.10 -2.47
CA GLU A 4 -16.39 -1.72 -2.85
C GLU A 4 -15.71 -0.83 -1.81
N THR A 5 -16.46 0.10 -1.21
CA THR A 5 -15.92 1.00 -0.19
C THR A 5 -15.51 0.24 1.07
N GLU A 6 -16.33 -0.69 1.52
CA GLU A 6 -16.01 -1.52 2.69
C GLU A 6 -14.80 -2.39 2.44
N LEU A 7 -14.71 -3.00 1.24
CA LEU A 7 -13.56 -3.83 0.88
C LEU A 7 -12.29 -2.99 0.81
N GLY A 8 -12.35 -1.80 0.22
CA GLY A 8 -11.22 -0.88 0.16
C GLY A 8 -10.75 -0.48 1.55
N ASN A 9 -11.68 -0.14 2.43
CA ASN A 9 -11.35 0.22 3.81
C ASN A 9 -10.71 -0.92 4.57
N HIS A 10 -11.22 -2.13 4.38
CA HIS A 10 -10.65 -3.33 5.01
C HIS A 10 -9.21 -3.57 4.54
N ARG A 11 -8.97 -3.44 3.23
CA ARG A 11 -7.63 -3.59 2.66
C ARG A 11 -6.66 -2.54 3.17
N ILE A 12 -7.12 -1.27 3.27
CA ILE A 12 -6.30 -0.20 3.83
C ILE A 12 -5.93 -0.50 5.28
N GLU A 13 -6.87 -0.99 6.08
CA GLU A 13 -6.60 -1.35 7.45
C GLU A 13 -5.55 -2.46 7.55
N GLN A 14 -5.67 -3.50 6.72
CA GLN A 14 -4.70 -4.59 6.69
C GLN A 14 -3.32 -4.12 6.24
N MET A 15 -3.26 -3.27 5.20
CA MET A 15 -2.01 -2.69 4.73
C MET A 15 -1.34 -1.86 5.82
N THR A 16 -2.13 -1.05 6.52
CA THR A 16 -1.64 -0.22 7.61
C THR A 16 -1.02 -1.06 8.70
N GLN A 17 -1.70 -2.14 9.11
CA GLN A 17 -1.19 -3.05 10.14
C GLN A 17 0.14 -3.69 9.73
N CYS A 18 0.24 -4.16 8.49
CA CYS A 18 1.48 -4.76 7.99
C CYS A 18 2.63 -3.77 7.99
N LEU A 19 2.37 -2.55 7.52
CA LEU A 19 3.39 -1.51 7.44
C LEU A 19 3.81 -0.99 8.82
N GLU A 20 2.87 -0.86 9.73
CA GLU A 20 3.19 -0.45 11.11
C GLU A 20 4.06 -1.50 11.79
N LYS A 21 3.75 -2.76 11.61
CA LYS A 21 4.52 -3.85 12.21
C LYS A 21 5.97 -3.89 11.70
N GLU A 22 6.15 -3.74 10.39
CA GLU A 22 7.46 -3.93 9.76
C GLU A 22 8.31 -2.67 9.71
N LEU A 23 7.69 -1.50 9.58
CA LEU A 23 8.41 -0.25 9.29
C LEU A 23 8.24 0.82 10.36
N SER A 24 7.35 0.63 11.32
CA SER A 24 7.10 1.58 12.42
C SER A 24 7.00 3.02 11.92
N PRO A 25 6.10 3.33 10.98
CA PRO A 25 6.06 4.65 10.37
C PRO A 25 5.67 5.74 11.35
N ILE A 26 6.25 6.93 11.13
CA ILE A 26 5.87 8.14 11.86
C ILE A 26 4.55 8.67 11.29
N SER A 27 4.37 8.51 9.97
CA SER A 27 3.15 8.94 9.28
C SER A 27 2.85 7.95 8.17
N ILE A 28 1.57 7.65 7.97
CA ILE A 28 1.12 6.77 6.90
C ILE A 28 -0.23 7.24 6.39
N SER A 29 -0.37 7.29 5.06
CA SER A 29 -1.62 7.62 4.40
C SER A 29 -1.79 6.71 3.20
N ILE A 30 -2.93 6.03 3.12
CA ILE A 30 -3.23 5.11 2.02
C ILE A 30 -4.56 5.52 1.39
N THR A 31 -4.56 5.65 0.07
CA THR A 31 -5.76 5.99 -0.69
C THR A 31 -6.11 4.84 -1.62
N ASP A 32 -7.38 4.47 -1.65
CA ASP A 32 -7.89 3.46 -2.58
C ASP A 32 -8.27 4.14 -3.89
N ASP A 33 -7.52 3.86 -4.94
CA ASP A 33 -7.70 4.43 -6.28
C ASP A 33 -8.41 3.46 -7.23
N SER A 34 -8.98 2.37 -6.70
CA SER A 34 -9.57 1.31 -7.53
C SER A 34 -10.62 1.84 -8.50
N HIS A 35 -11.41 2.82 -8.09
CA HIS A 35 -12.46 3.41 -8.93
C HIS A 35 -11.91 4.14 -10.17
N LEU A 36 -10.65 4.58 -10.12
CA LEU A 36 -10.00 5.27 -11.24
C LEU A 36 -9.57 4.28 -12.34
N HIS A 37 -9.58 2.99 -12.02
CA HIS A 37 -9.13 1.93 -12.91
C HIS A 37 -10.24 0.96 -13.30
N ALA A 38 -11.49 1.33 -13.02
CA ALA A 38 -12.65 0.49 -13.38
C ALA A 38 -12.67 0.20 -14.87
N GLY A 39 -12.81 -1.06 -15.23
CA GLY A 39 -12.78 -1.50 -16.62
C GLY A 39 -11.43 -1.98 -17.12
N HIS A 40 -10.35 -1.72 -16.38
CA HIS A 40 -9.03 -2.24 -16.72
C HIS A 40 -8.91 -3.72 -16.31
N ALA A 41 -7.97 -4.42 -16.92
CA ALA A 41 -7.77 -5.85 -16.65
C ALA A 41 -7.52 -6.14 -15.17
N GLY A 42 -6.79 -5.25 -14.49
CA GLY A 42 -6.53 -5.38 -13.05
C GLY A 42 -7.79 -5.31 -12.20
N ALA A 43 -8.77 -4.49 -12.60
CA ALA A 43 -10.04 -4.38 -11.90
C ALA A 43 -10.84 -5.68 -11.98
N ARG A 44 -10.70 -6.43 -13.08
CA ARG A 44 -11.40 -7.69 -13.29
C ARG A 44 -10.93 -8.80 -12.35
N SER A 45 -9.70 -8.69 -11.82
CA SER A 45 -9.17 -9.69 -10.89
C SER A 45 -9.74 -9.56 -9.49
N GLY A 46 -10.46 -8.48 -9.19
CA GLY A 46 -10.97 -8.20 -7.86
C GLY A 46 -9.93 -7.57 -6.93
N LYS A 47 -8.72 -7.38 -7.40
CA LYS A 47 -7.66 -6.72 -6.64
C LYS A 47 -7.78 -5.20 -6.76
N GLY A 48 -7.27 -4.47 -5.78
CA GLY A 48 -7.36 -3.03 -5.73
C GLY A 48 -6.11 -2.30 -6.23
N HIS A 49 -6.28 -1.01 -6.46
CA HIS A 49 -5.20 -0.08 -6.81
C HIS A 49 -5.10 0.94 -5.68
N PHE A 50 -3.89 1.15 -5.16
CA PHE A 50 -3.69 2.00 -3.98
C PHE A 50 -2.53 2.97 -4.17
N SER A 51 -2.61 4.09 -3.45
CA SER A 51 -1.50 5.05 -3.33
C SER A 51 -1.09 5.11 -1.87
N LEU A 52 0.20 4.97 -1.62
CA LEU A 52 0.77 4.97 -0.28
C LEU A 52 1.74 6.14 -0.11
N ASP A 53 1.57 6.90 0.96
CA ASP A 53 2.52 7.92 1.39
C ASP A 53 2.94 7.53 2.81
N ILE A 54 4.22 7.19 2.99
CA ILE A 54 4.73 6.67 4.26
C ILE A 54 6.06 7.34 4.63
N ILE A 55 6.17 7.74 5.89
CA ILE A 55 7.37 8.34 6.46
C ILE A 55 7.87 7.42 7.58
N SER A 56 9.12 6.97 7.48
CA SER A 56 9.73 6.11 8.48
C SER A 56 11.22 6.39 8.62
N GLU A 57 11.73 6.29 9.84
CA GLU A 57 13.17 6.41 10.09
C GLU A 57 13.97 5.32 9.41
N GLN A 58 13.34 4.17 9.12
CA GLN A 58 13.99 3.07 8.44
C GLN A 58 14.37 3.41 7.00
N PHE A 59 13.84 4.50 6.45
CA PHE A 59 14.16 4.94 5.09
C PHE A 59 15.38 5.84 5.03
N LYS A 60 15.96 6.23 6.17
CA LYS A 60 17.15 7.07 6.20
C LYS A 60 18.35 6.34 5.61
N GLY A 61 19.08 7.05 4.75
CA GLY A 61 20.35 6.55 4.22
C GLY A 61 20.24 5.45 3.18
N ILE A 62 19.03 5.11 2.73
CA ILE A 62 18.85 4.09 1.71
C ILE A 62 18.22 4.68 0.45
N SER A 63 18.46 4.03 -0.69
CA SER A 63 17.98 4.50 -1.99
C SER A 63 16.45 4.38 -2.09
N SER A 64 15.87 5.13 -3.03
CA SER A 64 14.45 5.06 -3.33
C SER A 64 14.02 3.63 -3.67
N ILE A 65 14.84 2.92 -4.44
CA ILE A 65 14.55 1.53 -4.82
C ILE A 65 14.49 0.64 -3.58
N LYS A 66 15.44 0.79 -2.67
CA LYS A 66 15.45 -0.01 -1.44
C LYS A 66 14.28 0.30 -0.54
N ARG A 67 13.85 1.57 -0.47
CA ARG A 67 12.66 1.96 0.28
C ARG A 67 11.42 1.25 -0.25
N HIS A 68 11.27 1.22 -1.57
CA HIS A 68 10.15 0.53 -2.21
C HIS A 68 10.21 -0.98 -1.94
N GLN A 69 11.40 -1.57 -1.96
CA GLN A 69 11.55 -2.99 -1.65
C GLN A 69 11.11 -3.33 -0.23
N LEU A 70 11.41 -2.45 0.74
CA LEU A 70 10.95 -2.63 2.12
C LEU A 70 9.43 -2.60 2.22
N VAL A 71 8.79 -1.69 1.48
CA VAL A 71 7.32 -1.61 1.45
C VAL A 71 6.74 -2.87 0.85
N TYR A 72 7.24 -3.31 -0.31
CA TYR A 72 6.75 -4.53 -0.95
C TYR A 72 6.95 -5.76 -0.07
N LYS A 73 8.08 -5.83 0.62
CA LYS A 73 8.34 -6.95 1.53
C LYS A 73 7.31 -6.99 2.67
N ALA A 74 6.98 -5.83 3.23
CA ALA A 74 6.00 -5.74 4.31
C ALA A 74 4.60 -6.15 3.83
N LEU A 75 4.30 -5.96 2.55
CA LEU A 75 2.99 -6.22 1.98
C LEU A 75 2.96 -7.48 1.10
N THR A 76 3.96 -8.35 1.22
CA THR A 76 4.14 -9.52 0.33
C THR A 76 2.85 -10.31 0.12
N GLU A 77 2.17 -10.70 1.20
CA GLU A 77 0.95 -11.50 1.08
C GLU A 77 -0.16 -10.74 0.38
N MET A 78 -0.34 -9.48 0.70
CA MET A 78 -1.39 -8.67 0.10
C MET A 78 -1.12 -8.35 -1.38
N MET A 79 0.15 -8.26 -1.77
CA MET A 79 0.49 -8.08 -3.19
C MET A 79 0.04 -9.26 -4.03
N GLU A 80 0.00 -10.45 -3.45
CA GLU A 80 -0.49 -11.64 -4.15
C GLU A 80 -2.01 -11.71 -4.21
N SER A 81 -2.71 -11.31 -3.15
CA SER A 81 -4.15 -11.55 -3.01
C SER A 81 -5.02 -10.33 -3.20
N ASP A 82 -4.57 -9.13 -2.81
CA ASP A 82 -5.45 -7.97 -2.68
C ASP A 82 -5.02 -6.75 -3.47
N ILE A 83 -3.73 -6.61 -3.78
CA ILE A 83 -3.19 -5.41 -4.43
C ILE A 83 -2.74 -5.73 -5.84
N HIS A 84 -3.36 -5.07 -6.83
CA HIS A 84 -2.94 -5.19 -8.22
C HIS A 84 -1.84 -4.19 -8.56
N ALA A 85 -1.99 -2.96 -8.08
CA ALA A 85 -1.01 -1.89 -8.32
C ALA A 85 -0.89 -1.01 -7.08
N LEU A 86 0.32 -0.55 -6.81
CA LEU A 86 0.62 0.28 -5.65
C LEU A 86 1.59 1.39 -6.05
N SER A 87 1.15 2.64 -5.91
CA SER A 87 2.00 3.82 -6.05
C SER A 87 2.59 4.13 -4.67
N ILE A 88 3.90 4.29 -4.60
CA ILE A 88 4.60 4.44 -3.31
C ILE A 88 5.35 5.75 -3.25
N LYS A 89 5.14 6.51 -2.19
CA LYS A 89 5.98 7.62 -1.78
C LYS A 89 6.51 7.28 -0.39
N ALA A 90 7.78 6.87 -0.33
CA ALA A 90 8.43 6.43 0.90
C ALA A 90 9.60 7.38 1.20
N THR A 91 9.52 8.10 2.31
CA THR A 91 10.50 9.13 2.67
C THR A 91 10.94 9.00 4.12
N PRO A 92 12.20 9.40 4.44
CA PRO A 92 12.61 9.51 5.83
C PRO A 92 12.02 10.77 6.45
N PRO A 93 11.98 10.86 7.79
CA PRO A 93 11.59 12.11 8.43
C PRO A 93 12.63 13.18 8.15
N SER A 94 12.17 14.42 8.03
CA SER A 94 13.05 15.57 7.78
C SER A 94 13.75 16.04 9.06
#